data_471ada6a033ea92dbca392c336d5afc6
#
_entry.id   471ada6a033ea92dbca392c336d5afc6
#
_cell.length_a   1.000
_cell.length_b   1.000
_cell.length_c   1.000
_cell.angle_alpha   90.00
_cell.angle_beta   90.00
_cell.angle_gamma   90.00
#
_symmetry.space_group_name_H-M   'P 1'
#
loop_
_entity.id
_entity.type
_entity.pdbx_description
1 polymer ?
#
loop_
_entity_poly.entity_id
_entity_poly.type
_entity_poly.pdbx_seq_one_letter_code
_entity_poly.pdbx_strand_id
1 'polypeptide(L)'
;VESFDLQTDEELTHPPEWRYWRRLPPKGLTGIFFGNWYSQMLNARVQKRIRTARLDQAADAAERLERMLCDEGALIFKFWFHLSKKQMSKRLELLKSDPLRSWQVSPFEWQQSKVYDKFIHFGERVMRRTSRDYAPWYVIEGSDANYRHLSVARILLEGMQAALKTEVRPITQPHVAPLVASLDNRALIDSLDMTQVLEKDDYKRDLVTEQARLAGLIGNKRMRRHSLVLV
;
A
#
# COMPACT_ATOMS: atom_id res chain seq x y z
N VAL A 1 4.25 -7.62 -11.80
CA VAL A 1 4.85 -6.94 -10.64
C VAL A 1 5.81 -5.90 -11.14
N GLU A 2 5.63 -4.65 -10.70
CA GLU A 2 6.46 -3.52 -11.07
C GLU A 2 7.19 -3.00 -9.83
N SER A 3 8.50 -2.88 -9.91
CA SER A 3 9.34 -2.29 -8.86
C SER A 3 9.86 -0.94 -9.34
N PHE A 4 9.63 0.10 -8.53
CA PHE A 4 10.06 1.46 -8.82
C PHE A 4 11.16 1.88 -7.85
N ASP A 5 12.35 1.98 -8.38
CA ASP A 5 13.53 2.46 -7.67
C ASP A 5 13.75 3.96 -7.91
N LEU A 6 14.96 4.46 -7.74
CA LEU A 6 15.30 5.84 -8.06
C LEU A 6 14.90 6.19 -9.50
N GLN A 7 14.49 7.43 -9.71
CA GLN A 7 14.12 7.92 -11.04
C GLN A 7 15.34 7.94 -11.96
N THR A 8 15.13 7.51 -13.20
CA THR A 8 16.12 7.67 -14.28
C THR A 8 16.12 9.11 -14.79
N ASP A 9 17.18 9.49 -15.54
CA ASP A 9 17.26 10.82 -16.14
C ASP A 9 16.08 11.09 -17.09
N GLU A 10 15.63 10.07 -17.84
CA GLU A 10 14.44 10.14 -18.68
C GLU A 10 13.18 10.45 -17.83
N GLU A 11 12.97 9.73 -16.74
CA GLU A 11 11.82 9.92 -15.87
C GLU A 11 11.79 11.29 -15.20
N LEU A 12 12.95 11.89 -14.95
CA LEU A 12 13.06 13.25 -14.39
C LEU A 12 12.63 14.35 -15.36
N THR A 13 12.60 14.07 -16.68
CA THR A 13 12.12 15.02 -17.71
C THR A 13 10.60 15.01 -17.88
N HIS A 14 9.91 14.07 -17.26
CA HIS A 14 8.47 13.86 -17.36
C HIS A 14 7.75 14.21 -16.04
N PRO A 15 6.41 14.37 -16.06
CA PRO A 15 5.64 14.49 -14.82
C PRO A 15 5.91 13.30 -13.87
N PRO A 16 5.91 13.51 -12.55
CA PRO A 16 6.26 12.45 -11.57
C PRO A 16 5.44 11.17 -11.70
N GLU A 17 4.20 11.29 -12.16
CA GLU A 17 3.25 10.17 -12.32
C GLU A 17 3.50 9.37 -13.60
N TRP A 18 4.23 9.92 -14.57
CA TRP A 18 4.44 9.31 -15.90
C TRP A 18 5.03 7.91 -15.85
N ARG A 19 6.01 7.69 -14.95
CA ARG A 19 6.64 6.36 -14.77
C ARG A 19 5.64 5.29 -14.36
N TYR A 20 4.61 5.66 -13.61
CA TYR A 20 3.55 4.75 -13.16
C TYR A 20 2.52 4.53 -14.27
N TRP A 21 2.14 5.58 -15.02
CA TRP A 21 1.16 5.46 -16.11
C TRP A 21 1.60 4.45 -17.15
N ARG A 22 2.88 4.41 -17.48
CA ARG A 22 3.43 3.46 -18.45
C ARG A 22 3.36 2.00 -17.99
N ARG A 23 3.18 1.76 -16.72
CA ARG A 23 3.21 0.43 -16.10
C ARG A 23 1.86 0.00 -15.55
N LEU A 24 0.82 0.80 -15.75
CA LEU A 24 -0.54 0.43 -15.37
C LEU A 24 -0.97 -0.83 -16.12
N PRO A 25 -1.61 -1.79 -15.44
CA PRO A 25 -2.11 -2.99 -16.11
C PRO A 25 -3.28 -2.64 -17.04
N PRO A 26 -3.40 -3.27 -18.20
CA PRO A 26 -4.60 -3.17 -19.01
C PRO A 26 -5.80 -3.81 -18.30
N LYS A 27 -7.03 -3.49 -18.78
CA LYS A 27 -8.27 -4.05 -18.22
C LYS A 27 -8.21 -5.58 -18.18
N GLY A 28 -8.61 -6.14 -17.04
CA GLY A 28 -8.61 -7.59 -16.79
C GLY A 28 -7.29 -8.14 -16.26
N LEU A 29 -6.26 -7.30 -16.08
CA LEU A 29 -4.99 -7.71 -15.47
C LEU A 29 -4.79 -7.04 -14.11
N THR A 30 -3.92 -7.66 -13.31
CA THR A 30 -3.54 -7.17 -11.97
C THR A 30 -2.12 -6.64 -12.00
N GLY A 31 -1.93 -5.39 -11.55
CA GLY A 31 -0.63 -4.78 -11.31
C GLY A 31 -0.29 -4.77 -9.82
N ILE A 32 0.93 -5.15 -9.47
CA ILE A 32 1.47 -5.02 -8.11
C ILE A 32 2.62 -4.03 -8.19
N PHE A 33 2.47 -2.89 -7.48
CA PHE A 33 3.44 -1.80 -7.51
C PHE A 33 4.25 -1.81 -6.21
N PHE A 34 5.55 -2.07 -6.35
CA PHE A 34 6.50 -1.99 -5.26
C PHE A 34 7.30 -0.69 -5.39
N GLY A 35 7.17 0.22 -4.42
CA GLY A 35 7.67 1.58 -4.59
C GLY A 35 6.72 2.43 -5.43
N ASN A 36 5.55 2.76 -4.91
CA ASN A 36 4.47 3.48 -5.58
C ASN A 36 4.67 5.02 -5.55
N TRP A 37 3.69 5.76 -6.06
CA TRP A 37 3.68 7.23 -6.10
C TRP A 37 3.76 7.90 -4.73
N TYR A 38 3.39 7.21 -3.64
CA TYR A 38 3.54 7.69 -2.27
C TYR A 38 4.98 7.61 -1.75
N SER A 39 5.73 6.60 -2.18
CA SER A 39 7.08 6.31 -1.67
C SER A 39 8.04 7.47 -1.90
N GLN A 40 8.01 8.06 -3.10
CA GLN A 40 8.91 9.18 -3.44
C GLN A 40 8.62 10.44 -2.63
N MET A 41 7.34 10.83 -2.54
CA MET A 41 6.95 12.05 -1.81
C MET A 41 7.25 11.93 -0.32
N LEU A 42 7.03 10.76 0.27
CA LEU A 42 7.37 10.48 1.67
C LEU A 42 8.87 10.54 1.90
N ASN A 43 9.66 9.86 1.08
CA ASN A 43 11.12 9.89 1.17
C ASN A 43 11.68 11.31 1.01
N ALA A 44 11.20 12.06 0.04
CA ALA A 44 11.61 13.44 -0.19
C ALA A 44 11.30 14.33 1.03
N ARG A 45 10.14 14.13 1.67
CA ARG A 45 9.76 14.91 2.87
C ARG A 45 10.58 14.51 4.10
N VAL A 46 10.76 13.22 4.33
CA VAL A 46 11.55 12.71 5.46
C VAL A 46 13.00 13.18 5.37
N GLN A 47 13.57 13.21 4.17
CA GLN A 47 14.90 13.73 3.88
C GLN A 47 14.96 15.26 3.82
N LYS A 48 13.87 15.97 4.13
CA LYS A 48 13.77 17.45 4.09
C LYS A 48 14.01 18.07 2.71
N ARG A 49 13.92 17.31 1.62
CA ARG A 49 14.05 17.82 0.24
C ARG A 49 12.82 18.65 -0.19
N ILE A 50 11.67 18.36 0.39
CA ILE A 50 10.43 19.14 0.17
C ILE A 50 9.83 19.59 1.50
N ARG A 51 9.05 20.69 1.44
CA ARG A 51 8.27 21.18 2.59
C ARG A 51 6.95 20.41 2.73
N THR A 52 6.31 20.47 3.91
CA THR A 52 5.03 19.79 4.17
C THR A 52 3.93 20.20 3.20
N ALA A 53 3.85 21.49 2.84
CA ALA A 53 2.88 21.95 1.84
C ALA A 53 3.05 21.26 0.47
N ARG A 54 4.30 20.98 0.07
CA ARG A 54 4.57 20.25 -1.18
C ARG A 54 4.21 18.77 -1.08
N LEU A 55 4.41 18.17 0.11
CA LEU A 55 3.91 16.81 0.38
C LEU A 55 2.40 16.74 0.24
N ASP A 56 1.68 17.71 0.81
CA ASP A 56 0.22 17.76 0.73
C ASP A 56 -0.28 17.92 -0.71
N GLN A 57 0.36 18.78 -1.50
CA GLN A 57 0.05 18.94 -2.93
C GLN A 57 0.29 17.65 -3.73
N ALA A 58 1.38 16.94 -3.44
CA ALA A 58 1.69 15.66 -4.07
C ALA A 58 0.68 14.57 -3.68
N ALA A 59 0.24 14.56 -2.41
CA ALA A 59 -0.81 13.66 -1.95
C ALA A 59 -2.15 13.93 -2.64
N ASP A 60 -2.52 15.20 -2.85
CA ASP A 60 -3.72 15.57 -3.59
C ASP A 60 -3.63 15.19 -5.09
N ALA A 61 -2.44 15.26 -5.67
CA ALA A 61 -2.22 14.80 -7.05
C ALA A 61 -2.38 13.28 -7.16
N ALA A 62 -1.83 12.54 -6.19
CA ALA A 62 -2.00 11.09 -6.11
C ALA A 62 -3.48 10.69 -5.95
N GLU A 63 -4.22 11.39 -5.08
CA GLU A 63 -5.65 11.14 -4.89
C GLU A 63 -6.46 11.38 -6.18
N ARG A 64 -6.15 12.44 -6.93
CA ARG A 64 -6.79 12.69 -8.23
C ARG A 64 -6.47 11.60 -9.26
N LEU A 65 -5.22 11.11 -9.29
CA LEU A 65 -4.83 9.98 -10.14
C LEU A 65 -5.62 8.72 -9.79
N GLU A 66 -5.67 8.37 -8.52
CA GLU A 66 -6.42 7.19 -8.05
C GLU A 66 -7.91 7.30 -8.38
N ARG A 67 -8.49 8.47 -8.19
CA ARG A 67 -9.88 8.72 -8.54
C ARG A 67 -10.13 8.51 -10.03
N MET A 68 -9.29 9.09 -10.88
CA MET A 68 -9.39 8.92 -12.34
C MET A 68 -9.33 7.43 -12.72
N LEU A 69 -8.42 6.65 -12.10
CA LEU A 69 -8.30 5.22 -12.35
C LEU A 69 -9.54 4.45 -11.89
N CYS A 70 -10.07 4.79 -10.71
CA CYS A 70 -11.28 4.16 -10.17
C CYS A 70 -12.53 4.51 -10.99
N ASP A 71 -12.65 5.75 -11.48
CA ASP A 71 -13.73 6.20 -12.36
C ASP A 71 -13.72 5.40 -13.69
N GLU A 72 -12.53 4.95 -14.15
CA GLU A 72 -12.37 4.04 -15.29
C GLU A 72 -12.52 2.53 -14.93
N GLY A 73 -12.89 2.24 -13.69
CA GLY A 73 -13.19 0.88 -13.22
C GLY A 73 -12.00 0.11 -12.65
N ALA A 74 -10.90 0.77 -12.32
CA ALA A 74 -9.80 0.12 -11.59
C ALA A 74 -10.20 -0.11 -10.13
N LEU A 75 -9.75 -1.23 -9.56
CA LEU A 75 -9.81 -1.49 -8.13
C LEU A 75 -8.43 -1.23 -7.55
N ILE A 76 -8.34 -0.26 -6.64
CA ILE A 76 -7.07 0.12 -6.03
C ILE A 76 -7.07 -0.31 -4.56
N PHE A 77 -6.08 -1.13 -4.19
CA PHE A 77 -5.83 -1.54 -2.82
C PHE A 77 -4.48 -0.99 -2.38
N LYS A 78 -4.48 -0.18 -1.32
CA LYS A 78 -3.28 0.43 -0.77
C LYS A 78 -2.93 -0.24 0.56
N PHE A 79 -1.74 -0.84 0.64
CA PHE A 79 -1.29 -1.55 1.83
C PHE A 79 -0.13 -0.82 2.51
N TRP A 80 -0.26 -0.63 3.81
CA TRP A 80 0.81 -0.18 4.67
C TRP A 80 1.18 -1.30 5.63
N PHE A 81 2.33 -1.92 5.42
CA PHE A 81 2.86 -2.93 6.33
C PHE A 81 3.61 -2.26 7.47
N HIS A 82 3.00 -2.24 8.64
CA HIS A 82 3.57 -1.58 9.80
C HIS A 82 4.46 -2.52 10.61
N LEU A 83 5.64 -2.04 10.98
CA LEU A 83 6.52 -2.64 11.99
C LEU A 83 6.77 -1.59 13.07
N SER A 84 6.71 -1.99 14.33
CA SER A 84 7.17 -1.11 15.41
C SER A 84 8.67 -0.83 15.27
N LYS A 85 9.14 0.29 15.80
CA LYS A 85 10.56 0.66 15.77
C LYS A 85 11.45 -0.45 16.36
N LYS A 86 11.00 -1.08 17.45
CA LYS A 86 11.70 -2.21 18.08
C LYS A 86 11.77 -3.43 17.16
N GLN A 87 10.68 -3.79 16.51
CA GLN A 87 10.64 -4.93 15.58
C GLN A 87 11.50 -4.66 14.35
N MET A 88 11.45 -3.44 13.80
CA MET A 88 12.30 -3.05 12.66
C MET A 88 13.79 -3.13 13.03
N SER A 89 14.20 -2.58 14.17
CA SER A 89 15.59 -2.66 14.63
C SER A 89 16.03 -4.11 14.80
N LYS A 90 15.22 -4.93 15.48
CA LYS A 90 15.51 -6.37 15.66
C LYS A 90 15.66 -7.10 14.33
N ARG A 91 14.78 -6.81 13.35
CA ARG A 91 14.85 -7.42 12.01
C ARG A 91 16.14 -7.02 11.28
N LEU A 92 16.52 -5.74 11.32
CA LEU A 92 17.74 -5.26 10.69
C LEU A 92 19.00 -5.89 11.32
N GLU A 93 19.03 -6.03 12.65
CA GLU A 93 20.13 -6.69 13.35
C GLU A 93 20.24 -8.18 12.97
N LEU A 94 19.11 -8.89 12.92
CA LEU A 94 19.07 -10.29 12.48
C LEU A 94 19.56 -10.48 11.04
N LEU A 95 19.11 -9.61 10.12
CA LEU A 95 19.56 -9.67 8.72
C LEU A 95 21.05 -9.36 8.60
N LYS A 96 21.56 -8.39 9.37
CA LYS A 96 22.99 -8.04 9.37
C LYS A 96 23.87 -9.14 9.94
N SER A 97 23.41 -9.86 10.95
CA SER A 97 24.16 -10.95 11.58
C SER A 97 24.17 -12.24 10.77
N ASP A 98 23.30 -12.37 9.77
CA ASP A 98 23.24 -13.52 8.87
C ASP A 98 24.16 -13.30 7.66
N PRO A 99 25.28 -14.03 7.52
CA PRO A 99 26.21 -13.86 6.40
C PRO A 99 25.56 -14.06 5.02
N LEU A 100 24.50 -14.88 4.94
CA LEU A 100 23.79 -15.16 3.69
C LEU A 100 22.76 -14.09 3.34
N ARG A 101 22.37 -13.24 4.28
CA ARG A 101 21.32 -12.24 4.12
C ARG A 101 21.77 -10.80 4.39
N SER A 102 22.99 -10.62 4.88
CA SER A 102 23.51 -9.28 5.21
C SER A 102 23.50 -8.31 4.03
N TRP A 103 23.60 -8.83 2.79
CA TRP A 103 23.47 -8.06 1.56
C TRP A 103 22.09 -7.44 1.33
N GLN A 104 21.04 -7.95 2.00
CA GLN A 104 19.68 -7.41 1.95
C GLN A 104 19.54 -6.09 2.74
N VAL A 105 20.49 -5.79 3.62
CA VAL A 105 20.47 -4.56 4.42
C VAL A 105 21.34 -3.51 3.76
N SER A 106 20.73 -2.70 2.92
CA SER A 106 21.41 -1.59 2.26
C SER A 106 21.69 -0.42 3.23
N PRO A 107 22.66 0.47 2.93
CA PRO A 107 22.85 1.72 3.68
C PRO A 107 21.57 2.58 3.75
N PHE A 108 20.72 2.47 2.75
CA PHE A 108 19.43 3.17 2.68
C PHE A 108 18.47 2.69 3.78
N GLU A 109 18.34 1.39 4.02
CA GLU A 109 17.48 0.85 5.09
C GLU A 109 17.96 1.25 6.48
N TRP A 110 19.27 1.33 6.68
CA TRP A 110 19.86 1.90 7.90
C TRP A 110 19.52 3.37 8.09
N GLN A 111 19.55 4.16 7.03
CA GLN A 111 19.13 5.56 7.11
C GLN A 111 17.64 5.70 7.39
N GLN A 112 16.82 4.84 6.80
CA GLN A 112 15.39 4.78 7.05
C GLN A 112 15.07 4.49 8.53
N SER A 113 15.80 3.57 9.16
CA SER A 113 15.59 3.26 10.58
C SER A 113 15.84 4.46 11.51
N LYS A 114 16.79 5.33 11.16
CA LYS A 114 17.09 6.57 11.92
C LYS A 114 16.00 7.62 11.82
N VAL A 115 15.21 7.58 10.76
CA VAL A 115 14.14 8.55 10.50
C VAL A 115 12.75 7.94 10.68
N TYR A 116 12.66 6.77 11.29
CA TYR A 116 11.44 6.01 11.51
C TYR A 116 10.27 6.88 12.01
N ASP A 117 10.45 7.62 13.11
CA ASP A 117 9.38 8.41 13.71
C ASP A 117 8.84 9.48 12.74
N LYS A 118 9.73 10.07 11.93
CA LYS A 118 9.33 11.04 10.89
C LYS A 118 8.59 10.35 9.75
N PHE A 119 9.05 9.16 9.36
CA PHE A 119 8.41 8.40 8.29
C PHE A 119 7.00 8.01 8.67
N ILE A 120 6.79 7.52 9.90
CA ILE A 120 5.47 7.21 10.43
C ILE A 120 4.58 8.47 10.48
N HIS A 121 5.08 9.57 11.06
CA HIS A 121 4.32 10.81 11.16
C HIS A 121 3.84 11.34 9.80
N PHE A 122 4.72 11.40 8.81
CA PHE A 122 4.33 11.86 7.46
C PHE A 122 3.52 10.80 6.69
N GLY A 123 3.81 9.53 6.90
CA GLY A 123 3.02 8.43 6.34
C GLY A 123 1.56 8.49 6.79
N GLU A 124 1.34 8.64 8.09
CA GLU A 124 0.00 8.79 8.65
C GLU A 124 -0.72 10.03 8.09
N ARG A 125 -0.03 11.17 7.99
CA ARG A 125 -0.59 12.37 7.36
C ARG A 125 -1.05 12.12 5.93
N VAL A 126 -0.24 11.43 5.13
CA VAL A 126 -0.58 11.09 3.74
C VAL A 126 -1.73 10.09 3.69
N MET A 127 -1.70 9.03 4.49
CA MET A 127 -2.78 8.05 4.56
C MET A 127 -4.12 8.69 4.90
N ARG A 128 -4.17 9.54 5.94
CA ARG A 128 -5.40 10.27 6.32
C ARG A 128 -5.91 11.17 5.21
N ARG A 129 -5.00 11.79 4.43
CA ARG A 129 -5.36 12.69 3.35
C ARG A 129 -5.86 11.98 2.11
N THR A 130 -5.38 10.77 1.84
CA THR A 130 -5.62 10.03 0.58
C THR A 130 -6.46 8.77 0.74
N SER A 131 -6.88 8.42 1.95
CA SER A 131 -7.82 7.30 2.14
C SER A 131 -9.21 7.72 1.70
N ARG A 132 -9.74 7.02 0.71
CA ARG A 132 -11.09 7.24 0.15
C ARG A 132 -11.81 5.91 0.05
N ASP A 133 -13.13 5.94 0.01
CA ASP A 133 -13.97 4.73 -0.08
C ASP A 133 -13.66 3.90 -1.34
N TYR A 134 -13.30 4.58 -2.43
CA TYR A 134 -12.95 3.94 -3.70
C TYR A 134 -11.48 3.43 -3.74
N ALA A 135 -10.62 3.95 -2.88
CA ALA A 135 -9.20 3.57 -2.78
C ALA A 135 -8.72 3.70 -1.33
N PRO A 136 -9.14 2.81 -0.42
CA PRO A 136 -8.78 2.88 0.99
C PRO A 136 -7.35 2.43 1.26
N TRP A 137 -6.77 2.94 2.35
CA TRP A 137 -5.55 2.40 2.93
C TRP A 137 -5.88 1.27 3.92
N TYR A 138 -5.16 0.17 3.78
CA TYR A 138 -5.19 -0.96 4.70
C TYR A 138 -3.87 -1.02 5.46
N VAL A 139 -3.94 -0.75 6.76
CA VAL A 139 -2.77 -0.83 7.64
C VAL A 139 -2.74 -2.22 8.25
N ILE A 140 -1.67 -2.96 7.98
CA ILE A 140 -1.51 -4.36 8.39
C ILE A 140 -0.28 -4.49 9.27
N GLU A 141 -0.41 -5.21 10.38
CA GLU A 141 0.71 -5.64 11.20
C GLU A 141 1.69 -6.45 10.35
N GLY A 142 2.95 -6.06 10.34
CA GLY A 142 3.95 -6.58 9.41
C GLY A 142 4.97 -7.54 9.99
N SER A 143 4.97 -7.81 11.32
CA SER A 143 5.99 -8.65 11.95
C SER A 143 5.83 -10.14 11.65
N ASP A 144 4.60 -10.65 11.73
CA ASP A 144 4.30 -12.02 11.36
C ASP A 144 3.98 -12.14 9.87
N ALA A 145 4.77 -12.95 9.15
CA ALA A 145 4.63 -13.10 7.70
C ALA A 145 3.33 -13.82 7.33
N ASN A 146 2.91 -14.80 8.12
CA ASN A 146 1.73 -15.60 7.84
C ASN A 146 0.46 -14.77 8.02
N TYR A 147 0.38 -14.04 9.14
CA TYR A 147 -0.71 -13.09 9.39
C TYR A 147 -0.82 -12.05 8.28
N ARG A 148 0.31 -11.44 7.90
CA ARG A 148 0.36 -10.42 6.84
C ARG A 148 -0.15 -10.96 5.51
N HIS A 149 0.33 -12.14 5.08
CA HIS A 149 -0.08 -12.73 3.80
C HIS A 149 -1.57 -13.07 3.78
N LEU A 150 -2.08 -13.67 4.86
CA LEU A 150 -3.49 -14.02 4.94
C LEU A 150 -4.39 -12.78 5.01
N SER A 151 -3.97 -11.76 5.74
CA SER A 151 -4.72 -10.48 5.82
C SER A 151 -4.83 -9.82 4.46
N VAL A 152 -3.74 -9.74 3.70
CA VAL A 152 -3.77 -9.22 2.32
C VAL A 152 -4.71 -10.03 1.45
N ALA A 153 -4.61 -11.37 1.48
CA ALA A 153 -5.44 -12.24 0.65
C ALA A 153 -6.94 -12.06 0.97
N ARG A 154 -7.31 -11.95 2.25
CA ARG A 154 -8.71 -11.71 2.67
C ARG A 154 -9.22 -10.36 2.19
N ILE A 155 -8.45 -9.28 2.38
CA ILE A 155 -8.83 -7.94 1.92
C ILE A 155 -9.04 -7.91 0.41
N LEU A 156 -8.14 -8.51 -0.36
CA LEU A 156 -8.27 -8.60 -1.81
C LEU A 156 -9.52 -9.38 -2.21
N LEU A 157 -9.74 -10.54 -1.60
CA LEU A 157 -10.89 -11.38 -1.88
C LEU A 157 -12.20 -10.64 -1.62
N GLU A 158 -12.33 -10.03 -0.44
CA GLU A 158 -13.53 -9.27 -0.05
C GLU A 158 -13.77 -8.08 -0.98
N GLY A 159 -12.74 -7.30 -1.28
CA GLY A 159 -12.85 -6.15 -2.16
C GLY A 159 -13.22 -6.54 -3.61
N MET A 160 -12.62 -7.60 -4.14
CA MET A 160 -12.97 -8.13 -5.46
C MET A 160 -14.40 -8.69 -5.49
N GLN A 161 -14.82 -9.40 -4.45
CA GLN A 161 -16.20 -9.89 -4.33
C GLN A 161 -17.21 -8.73 -4.26
N ALA A 162 -16.89 -7.68 -3.51
CA ALA A 162 -17.72 -6.48 -3.43
C ALA A 162 -17.85 -5.79 -4.79
N ALA A 163 -16.74 -5.64 -5.52
CA ALA A 163 -16.74 -5.05 -6.84
C ALA A 163 -17.58 -5.83 -7.86
N LEU A 164 -17.61 -7.17 -7.78
CA LEU A 164 -18.44 -8.00 -8.65
C LEU A 164 -19.95 -7.90 -8.36
N LYS A 165 -20.30 -7.52 -7.14
CA LYS A 165 -21.71 -7.32 -6.73
C LYS A 165 -22.23 -5.93 -7.07
N THR A 166 -21.32 -4.97 -7.19
CA THR A 166 -21.69 -3.58 -7.47
C THR A 166 -21.85 -3.42 -8.98
N GLU A 167 -23.03 -3.00 -9.43
CA GLU A 167 -23.20 -2.50 -10.79
C GLU A 167 -22.34 -1.26 -10.95
N VAL A 168 -21.60 -1.17 -12.06
CA VAL A 168 -20.78 0.00 -12.40
C VAL A 168 -21.74 1.19 -12.57
N ARG A 169 -21.96 1.92 -11.50
CA ARG A 169 -22.67 3.21 -11.57
C ARG A 169 -21.64 4.27 -11.90
N PRO A 170 -21.91 5.16 -12.85
CA PRO A 170 -21.10 6.36 -13.03
C PRO A 170 -21.07 7.11 -11.68
N ILE A 171 -19.88 7.45 -11.21
CA ILE A 171 -19.68 8.12 -9.91
C ILE A 171 -20.27 9.51 -10.01
N THR A 172 -21.46 9.67 -9.45
CA THR A 172 -22.24 10.91 -9.56
C THR A 172 -21.91 11.93 -8.48
N GLN A 173 -21.07 11.66 -7.52
CA GLN A 173 -20.45 12.66 -6.62
C GLN A 173 -19.53 12.00 -5.60
N PRO A 174 -18.45 12.64 -5.16
CA PRO A 174 -17.59 12.06 -4.12
C PRO A 174 -18.32 12.08 -2.79
N HIS A 175 -18.70 10.91 -2.30
CA HIS A 175 -19.02 10.79 -0.89
C HIS A 175 -17.69 10.83 -0.13
N VAL A 176 -17.40 11.99 0.43
CA VAL A 176 -16.25 12.12 1.35
C VAL A 176 -16.65 11.33 2.59
N ALA A 177 -16.05 10.16 2.78
CA ALA A 177 -16.18 9.48 4.06
C ALA A 177 -15.75 10.46 5.16
N PRO A 178 -16.57 10.64 6.20
CA PRO A 178 -16.15 11.49 7.30
C PRO A 178 -14.82 10.98 7.82
N LEU A 179 -13.83 11.85 7.87
CA LEU A 179 -12.60 11.57 8.61
C LEU A 179 -13.05 11.12 10.00
N VAL A 180 -12.83 9.86 10.32
CA VAL A 180 -13.01 9.40 11.69
C VAL A 180 -12.08 10.27 12.51
N ALA A 181 -12.64 11.26 13.22
CA ALA A 181 -11.88 12.06 14.15
C ALA A 181 -11.22 11.07 15.10
N SER A 182 -9.91 11.20 15.28
CA SER A 182 -9.22 10.41 16.29
C SER A 182 -9.87 10.76 17.61
N LEU A 183 -10.64 9.83 18.16
CA LEU A 183 -11.39 10.04 19.41
C LEU A 183 -10.48 10.38 20.60
N ASP A 184 -9.17 10.11 20.50
CA ASP A 184 -8.25 10.22 21.64
C ASP A 184 -6.87 10.82 21.33
N ASN A 185 -6.68 11.63 20.31
CA ASN A 185 -5.32 12.11 19.92
C ASN A 185 -4.28 11.00 19.68
N ARG A 186 -4.69 9.74 19.62
CA ARG A 186 -3.79 8.64 19.27
C ARG A 186 -3.60 8.58 17.77
N ALA A 187 -2.37 8.38 17.32
CA ALA A 187 -2.09 8.11 15.93
C ALA A 187 -2.86 6.86 15.48
N LEU A 188 -3.42 6.85 14.27
CA LEU A 188 -4.14 5.69 13.71
C LEU A 188 -3.30 4.41 13.79
N ILE A 189 -1.99 4.57 13.63
CA ILE A 189 -1.00 3.49 13.66
C ILE A 189 -0.77 2.97 15.09
N ASP A 190 -0.88 3.81 16.11
CA ASP A 190 -0.70 3.43 17.52
C ASP A 190 -1.84 2.55 18.05
N SER A 191 -2.97 2.52 17.34
CA SER A 191 -4.11 1.67 17.68
C SER A 191 -4.02 0.24 17.12
N LEU A 192 -2.99 -0.06 16.32
CA LEU A 192 -2.80 -1.40 15.78
C LEU A 192 -2.43 -2.40 16.88
N ASP A 193 -3.11 -3.52 16.87
CA ASP A 193 -2.72 -4.66 17.68
C ASP A 193 -1.50 -5.36 17.08
N MET A 194 -0.33 -5.06 17.65
CA MET A 194 0.96 -5.60 17.21
C MET A 194 1.26 -7.00 17.82
N THR A 195 0.28 -7.63 18.48
CA THR A 195 0.42 -8.97 19.04
C THR A 195 -0.17 -10.06 18.14
N GLN A 196 -0.71 -9.67 16.98
CA GLN A 196 -1.34 -10.61 16.06
C GLN A 196 -0.35 -11.63 15.54
N VAL A 197 -0.59 -12.89 15.86
CA VAL A 197 0.15 -14.06 15.38
C VAL A 197 -0.84 -15.10 14.89
N LEU A 198 -0.52 -15.74 13.80
CA LEU A 198 -1.34 -16.82 13.26
C LEU A 198 -0.62 -18.14 13.41
N GLU A 199 -1.28 -19.13 13.99
CA GLU A 199 -0.74 -20.48 14.12
C GLU A 199 -0.48 -21.10 12.75
N LYS A 200 0.64 -21.88 12.67
CA LYS A 200 1.16 -22.38 11.39
C LYS A 200 0.17 -23.29 10.64
N ASP A 201 -0.58 -24.10 11.37
CA ASP A 201 -1.52 -25.04 10.75
C ASP A 201 -2.80 -24.35 10.30
N ASP A 202 -3.28 -23.38 11.06
CA ASP A 202 -4.39 -22.51 10.65
C ASP A 202 -4.00 -21.69 9.41
N TYR A 203 -2.78 -21.12 9.39
CA TYR A 203 -2.26 -20.42 8.22
C TYR A 203 -2.27 -21.28 6.95
N LYS A 204 -1.73 -22.52 7.03
CA LYS A 204 -1.66 -23.41 5.86
C LYS A 204 -3.03 -23.74 5.30
N ARG A 205 -3.98 -24.07 6.18
CA ARG A 205 -5.35 -24.42 5.81
C ARG A 205 -6.06 -23.23 5.16
N ASP A 206 -6.01 -22.09 5.82
CA ASP A 206 -6.71 -20.88 5.39
C ASP A 206 -6.07 -20.31 4.13
N LEU A 207 -4.74 -20.33 4.01
CA LEU A 207 -4.04 -19.83 2.84
C LEU A 207 -4.44 -20.57 1.56
N VAL A 208 -4.47 -21.90 1.59
CA VAL A 208 -4.88 -22.71 0.42
C VAL A 208 -6.32 -22.40 0.01
N THR A 209 -7.19 -22.25 0.99
CA THR A 209 -8.59 -21.94 0.74
C THR A 209 -8.77 -20.56 0.11
N GLU A 210 -8.11 -19.54 0.68
CA GLU A 210 -8.23 -18.16 0.18
C GLU A 210 -7.51 -17.97 -1.17
N GLN A 211 -6.39 -18.63 -1.40
CA GLN A 211 -5.72 -18.63 -2.71
C GLN A 211 -6.61 -19.26 -3.80
N ALA A 212 -7.27 -20.37 -3.52
CA ALA A 212 -8.18 -21.00 -4.47
C ALA A 212 -9.38 -20.08 -4.81
N ARG A 213 -9.96 -19.44 -3.80
CA ARG A 213 -11.05 -18.46 -3.99
C ARG A 213 -10.60 -17.26 -4.81
N LEU A 214 -9.42 -16.70 -4.51
CA LEU A 214 -8.85 -15.57 -5.22
C LEU A 214 -8.56 -15.91 -6.69
N ALA A 215 -7.95 -17.07 -6.94
CA ALA A 215 -7.71 -17.56 -8.30
C ALA A 215 -9.01 -17.74 -9.10
N GLY A 216 -10.07 -18.27 -8.47
CA GLY A 216 -11.38 -18.37 -9.08
C GLY A 216 -12.01 -17.03 -9.45
N LEU A 217 -11.80 -16.00 -8.61
CA LEU A 217 -12.27 -14.63 -8.89
C LEU A 217 -11.49 -13.98 -10.03
N ILE A 218 -10.16 -14.08 -10.01
CA ILE A 218 -9.30 -13.53 -11.08
C ILE A 218 -9.66 -14.14 -12.43
N GLY A 219 -9.99 -15.45 -12.47
CA GLY A 219 -10.44 -16.15 -13.68
C GLY A 219 -11.88 -15.80 -14.13
N ASN A 220 -12.66 -15.08 -13.32
CA ASN A 220 -14.05 -14.77 -13.63
C ASN A 220 -14.16 -13.78 -14.80
N LYS A 221 -15.05 -14.09 -15.77
CA LYS A 221 -15.27 -13.22 -16.95
C LYS A 221 -15.69 -11.78 -16.57
N ARG A 222 -16.38 -11.60 -15.44
CA ARG A 222 -16.78 -10.26 -14.96
C ARG A 222 -15.58 -9.45 -14.47
N MET A 223 -14.53 -10.10 -13.91
CA MET A 223 -13.30 -9.41 -13.49
C MET A 223 -12.49 -8.87 -14.67
N ARG A 224 -12.67 -9.38 -15.89
CA ARG A 224 -12.01 -8.84 -17.09
C ARG A 224 -12.42 -7.40 -17.42
N ARG A 225 -13.45 -6.86 -16.78
CA ARG A 225 -13.89 -5.47 -16.93
C ARG A 225 -13.21 -4.52 -15.92
N HIS A 226 -12.49 -5.07 -14.96
CA HIS A 226 -11.80 -4.30 -13.91
C HIS A 226 -10.29 -4.46 -14.05
N SER A 227 -9.55 -3.40 -13.76
CA SER A 227 -8.11 -3.45 -13.50
C SER A 227 -7.90 -3.47 -12.00
N LEU A 228 -7.01 -4.34 -11.52
CA LEU A 228 -6.65 -4.42 -10.11
C LEU A 228 -5.27 -3.80 -9.93
N VAL A 229 -5.18 -2.76 -9.09
CA VAL A 229 -3.91 -2.09 -8.78
C VAL A 229 -3.65 -2.21 -7.29
N LEU A 230 -2.55 -2.87 -6.93
CA LEU A 230 -2.06 -3.00 -5.56
C LEU A 230 -0.96 -1.97 -5.32
N VAL A 231 -1.15 -1.10 -4.34
CA VAL A 231 -0.28 0.06 -4.06
C VAL A 231 0.30 -0.04 -2.65
#